data_cd0daa3044cd6fce10a2ff24cb7a6439
#
_entry.id   cd0daa3044cd6fce10a2ff24cb7a6439
#
_cell.length_a   1.000
_cell.length_b   1.000
_cell.length_c   1.000
_cell.angle_alpha   90.00
_cell.angle_beta   90.00
_cell.angle_gamma   90.00
#
_symmetry.space_group_name_H-M   'P 1'
#
loop_
_entity.id
_entity.type
_entity.pdbx_description
1 polymer ?
#
loop_
_entity_poly.entity_id
_entity_poly.type
_entity_poly.pdbx_seq_one_letter_code
_entity_poly.pdbx_strand_id
1 'polypeptide(L)'
;TGIPSAITAKNVAASPPGEPDAAPAPLAQVIVLSARSREALDAHLGQTRQWLASADAGTVADVCHTLRAGRERFAHRFAAVVSDRDELLAALGHGLQPDANYAVPHQEGRRRRRPRTAFLLTGQGVQFPGMARTLAEAHPGFRRDLTEFADAVDARLGLDLLATVLPPAGADLEAARVRLEETIYTQTSLFCVELALARLWESLGVRPDVLFGHSIGELVCACLAGVFSVDDAVRVVCERARLMQESPPGRMAAVTGDRALIRQVLAAHPGAAAVAAHNGPRQTVISGDPQTIDALSSDLSARDLTVVPLAVTRGFHSPLMAAAAARFERFLEGIELHAPRIPIHSNTTGAIESEAMATPAYWAQQILQPVRFEEAMRSLLAAGPTTC
;
A
#
# COMPACT_ATOMS: atom_id res chain seq x y z
N THR A 1 26.71 2.57 7.45
CA THR A 1 26.13 2.87 6.17
C THR A 1 24.66 3.09 6.43
N GLY A 2 24.31 4.39 6.55
CA GLY A 2 23.04 4.86 7.06
C GLY A 2 21.90 4.67 6.06
N ILE A 3 20.81 4.11 6.54
CA ILE A 3 19.49 4.22 5.94
C ILE A 3 19.03 5.65 6.22
N PRO A 4 18.56 6.43 5.23
CA PRO A 4 18.00 7.75 5.51
C PRO A 4 16.79 7.60 6.43
N SER A 5 16.90 8.16 7.61
CA SER A 5 15.77 8.34 8.55
C SER A 5 14.90 9.46 8.01
N ALA A 6 13.59 9.23 8.05
CA ALA A 6 12.51 10.17 7.78
C ALA A 6 11.81 10.03 6.41
N ILE A 7 10.91 9.04 6.33
CA ILE A 7 9.61 9.35 5.71
C ILE A 7 8.79 10.00 6.83
N THR A 8 8.99 11.28 7.03
CA THR A 8 8.02 12.12 7.72
C THR A 8 6.80 12.17 6.82
N ALA A 9 5.67 11.64 7.29
CA ALA A 9 4.39 11.95 6.71
C ALA A 9 4.21 13.48 6.77
N LYS A 10 4.56 14.19 5.70
CA LYS A 10 4.10 15.54 5.51
C LYS A 10 2.58 15.43 5.43
N ASN A 11 1.90 16.10 6.34
CA ASN A 11 0.50 16.43 6.17
C ASN A 11 0.32 16.91 4.73
N VAL A 12 -0.33 16.13 3.91
CA VAL A 12 -0.89 16.60 2.65
C VAL A 12 -2.01 17.52 3.09
N ALA A 13 -1.70 18.82 3.16
CA ALA A 13 -2.71 19.84 3.36
C ALA A 13 -3.72 19.65 2.22
N ALA A 14 -4.99 19.52 2.59
CA ALA A 14 -6.07 19.50 1.64
C ALA A 14 -5.95 20.75 0.76
N SER A 15 -5.82 20.57 -0.54
CA SER A 15 -5.89 21.66 -1.51
C SER A 15 -7.24 22.36 -1.33
N PRO A 16 -7.30 23.69 -1.44
CA PRO A 16 -8.57 24.42 -1.37
C PRO A 16 -9.54 23.93 -2.47
N PRO A 17 -10.86 24.08 -2.29
CA PRO A 17 -11.85 23.65 -3.27
C PRO A 17 -11.59 24.36 -4.59
N GLY A 18 -11.29 23.55 -5.61
CA GLY A 18 -10.94 24.01 -6.93
C GLY A 18 -12.12 24.61 -7.66
N GLU A 19 -11.81 25.57 -8.50
CA GLU A 19 -12.70 26.21 -9.49
C GLU A 19 -13.36 25.18 -10.39
N PRO A 20 -14.61 25.43 -10.87
CA PRO A 20 -15.30 24.54 -11.78
C PRO A 20 -14.69 24.63 -13.19
N ASP A 21 -14.60 23.47 -13.87
CA ASP A 21 -14.27 23.28 -15.28
C ASP A 21 -12.83 23.64 -15.73
N ALA A 22 -11.84 23.07 -15.11
CA ALA A 22 -10.56 22.88 -15.78
C ALA A 22 -10.66 21.60 -16.66
N ALA A 23 -10.29 21.69 -17.95
CA ALA A 23 -10.10 20.55 -18.82
C ALA A 23 -9.23 19.48 -18.10
N PRO A 24 -9.52 18.17 -18.29
CA PRO A 24 -8.75 17.14 -17.60
C PRO A 24 -7.26 17.36 -17.84
N ALA A 25 -6.48 17.41 -16.77
CA ALA A 25 -5.04 17.60 -16.85
C ALA A 25 -4.46 16.54 -17.81
N PRO A 26 -3.55 16.92 -18.71
CA PRO A 26 -2.96 15.96 -19.64
C PRO A 26 -2.34 14.80 -18.86
N LEU A 27 -2.66 13.58 -19.31
CA LEU A 27 -2.14 12.36 -18.69
C LEU A 27 -0.62 12.38 -18.74
N ALA A 28 0.02 12.25 -17.57
CA ALA A 28 1.46 12.18 -17.47
C ALA A 28 2.01 11.03 -18.35
N GLN A 29 3.07 11.31 -19.11
CA GLN A 29 3.75 10.39 -20.02
C GLN A 29 5.12 10.02 -19.48
N VAL A 30 5.60 8.83 -19.80
CA VAL A 30 6.97 8.40 -19.46
C VAL A 30 7.82 8.50 -20.71
N ILE A 31 8.83 9.37 -20.70
CA ILE A 31 9.89 9.36 -21.70
C ILE A 31 10.99 8.37 -21.28
N VAL A 32 11.48 7.58 -22.22
CA VAL A 32 12.62 6.67 -22.01
C VAL A 32 13.61 6.86 -23.16
N LEU A 33 14.89 7.11 -22.81
CA LEU A 33 16.01 7.10 -23.75
C LEU A 33 17.07 6.12 -23.27
N SER A 34 17.81 5.51 -24.20
CA SER A 34 18.91 4.63 -23.83
C SER A 34 20.04 4.66 -24.85
N ALA A 35 21.27 4.34 -24.39
CA ALA A 35 22.45 4.26 -25.23
C ALA A 35 23.45 3.21 -24.70
N ARG A 36 24.48 2.91 -25.48
CA ARG A 36 25.53 1.95 -25.12
C ARG A 36 26.54 2.51 -24.12
N SER A 37 26.67 3.83 -24.05
CA SER A 37 27.52 4.52 -23.06
C SER A 37 26.80 5.74 -22.48
N ARG A 38 27.35 6.28 -21.39
CA ARG A 38 26.85 7.49 -20.75
C ARG A 38 26.94 8.71 -21.67
N GLU A 39 28.09 8.86 -22.34
CA GLU A 39 28.38 9.95 -23.26
C GLU A 39 27.42 9.92 -24.46
N ALA A 40 27.16 8.72 -25.01
CA ALA A 40 26.20 8.55 -26.10
C ALA A 40 24.76 8.87 -25.64
N LEU A 41 24.40 8.53 -24.39
CA LEU A 41 23.09 8.88 -23.84
C LEU A 41 22.94 10.39 -23.63
N ASP A 42 23.97 11.04 -23.13
CA ASP A 42 23.99 12.51 -22.93
C ASP A 42 23.86 13.26 -24.26
N ALA A 43 24.59 12.80 -25.28
CA ALA A 43 24.44 13.32 -26.65
C ALA A 43 23.02 13.11 -27.21
N HIS A 44 22.42 11.94 -26.93
CA HIS A 44 21.06 11.62 -27.36
C HIS A 44 20.01 12.52 -26.67
N LEU A 45 20.18 12.82 -25.38
CA LEU A 45 19.34 13.79 -24.67
C LEU A 45 19.40 15.18 -25.34
N GLY A 46 20.61 15.66 -25.60
CA GLY A 46 20.82 16.96 -26.28
C GLY A 46 20.19 17.02 -27.67
N GLN A 47 20.39 15.99 -28.50
CA GLN A 47 19.79 15.91 -29.83
C GLN A 47 18.26 15.84 -29.77
N THR A 48 17.71 15.05 -28.89
CA THR A 48 16.25 14.94 -28.69
C THR A 48 15.66 16.28 -28.26
N ARG A 49 16.31 16.97 -27.31
CA ARG A 49 15.92 18.32 -26.87
C ARG A 49 15.95 19.34 -27.99
N GLN A 50 17.03 19.36 -28.78
CA GLN A 50 17.17 20.28 -29.92
C GLN A 50 16.12 20.03 -30.98
N TRP A 51 15.85 18.76 -31.32
CA TRP A 51 14.78 18.38 -32.24
C TRP A 51 13.41 18.83 -31.72
N LEU A 52 13.08 18.57 -30.46
CA LEU A 52 11.84 19.01 -29.84
C LEU A 52 11.69 20.55 -29.84
N ALA A 53 12.76 21.29 -29.63
CA ALA A 53 12.72 22.75 -29.63
C ALA A 53 12.46 23.35 -31.02
N SER A 54 12.89 22.68 -32.11
CA SER A 54 12.89 23.20 -33.48
C SER A 54 11.74 22.68 -34.36
N ALA A 55 11.03 21.61 -33.98
CA ALA A 55 10.13 20.89 -34.85
C ALA A 55 8.65 20.98 -34.43
N ASP A 56 7.77 20.81 -35.42
CA ASP A 56 6.39 20.38 -35.19
C ASP A 56 6.41 18.90 -34.83
N ALA A 57 6.83 18.61 -33.61
CA ALA A 57 7.21 17.26 -33.14
C ALA A 57 6.01 16.37 -32.74
N GLY A 58 4.78 16.77 -33.13
CA GLY A 58 3.57 16.07 -32.69
C GLY A 58 3.28 16.29 -31.20
N THR A 59 2.42 15.43 -30.64
CA THR A 59 2.08 15.50 -29.21
C THR A 59 3.17 14.91 -28.32
N VAL A 60 3.24 15.30 -27.06
CA VAL A 60 4.13 14.68 -26.05
C VAL A 60 3.90 13.18 -25.96
N ALA A 61 2.64 12.75 -26.08
CA ALA A 61 2.27 11.34 -26.06
C ALA A 61 2.88 10.56 -27.23
N ASP A 62 2.85 11.12 -28.45
CA ASP A 62 3.45 10.49 -29.66
C ASP A 62 4.96 10.35 -29.53
N VAL A 63 5.63 11.40 -29.04
CA VAL A 63 7.08 11.40 -28.80
C VAL A 63 7.46 10.34 -27.78
N CYS A 64 6.81 10.35 -26.63
CA CYS A 64 7.05 9.39 -25.56
C CYS A 64 6.75 7.96 -26.00
N HIS A 65 5.67 7.75 -26.76
CA HIS A 65 5.32 6.45 -27.33
C HIS A 65 6.41 5.95 -28.28
N THR A 66 6.82 6.78 -29.22
CA THR A 66 7.84 6.42 -30.23
C THR A 66 9.18 6.07 -29.59
N LEU A 67 9.63 6.86 -28.61
CA LEU A 67 10.89 6.60 -27.92
C LEU A 67 10.83 5.36 -27.04
N ARG A 68 9.66 5.06 -26.46
CA ARG A 68 9.46 3.89 -25.60
C ARG A 68 9.28 2.58 -26.38
N ALA A 69 8.48 2.61 -27.47
CA ALA A 69 8.09 1.42 -28.20
C ALA A 69 8.95 1.15 -29.43
N GLY A 70 9.47 2.21 -30.08
CA GLY A 70 10.16 2.12 -31.38
C GLY A 70 11.69 2.07 -31.31
N ARG A 71 12.29 1.95 -30.11
CA ARG A 71 13.76 1.99 -29.96
C ARG A 71 14.27 0.80 -29.17
N GLU A 72 15.46 0.31 -29.57
CA GLU A 72 16.20 -0.71 -28.82
C GLU A 72 16.62 -0.17 -27.45
N ARG A 73 16.60 -1.03 -26.44
CA ARG A 73 16.94 -0.67 -25.05
C ARG A 73 18.37 -1.10 -24.73
N PHE A 74 19.22 -0.11 -24.48
CA PHE A 74 20.60 -0.30 -24.07
C PHE A 74 20.78 -0.22 -22.55
N ALA A 75 22.03 -0.46 -22.09
CA ALA A 75 22.36 -0.51 -20.68
C ALA A 75 22.18 0.84 -19.98
N HIS A 76 22.70 1.92 -20.55
CA HIS A 76 22.56 3.26 -20.01
C HIS A 76 21.17 3.82 -20.36
N ARG A 77 20.39 4.19 -19.36
CA ARG A 77 18.99 4.57 -19.52
C ARG A 77 18.68 5.86 -18.80
N PHE A 78 17.88 6.67 -19.42
CA PHE A 78 17.23 7.84 -18.87
C PHE A 78 15.74 7.62 -18.89
N ALA A 79 15.03 8.04 -17.83
CA ALA A 79 13.58 8.06 -17.78
C ALA A 79 13.11 9.29 -16.99
N ALA A 80 12.02 9.90 -17.44
CA ALA A 80 11.35 10.97 -16.73
C ALA A 80 9.83 10.88 -16.95
N VAL A 81 9.06 11.38 -16.00
CA VAL A 81 7.61 11.56 -16.12
C VAL A 81 7.37 13.01 -16.49
N VAL A 82 6.55 13.25 -17.52
CA VAL A 82 6.27 14.58 -18.09
C VAL A 82 4.80 14.68 -18.49
N SER A 83 4.19 15.83 -18.28
CA SER A 83 2.79 16.09 -18.60
C SER A 83 2.62 16.94 -19.85
N ASP A 84 3.62 17.78 -20.15
CA ASP A 84 3.60 18.70 -21.27
C ASP A 84 4.99 18.85 -21.92
N ARG A 85 5.06 19.72 -22.96
CA ARG A 85 6.28 19.95 -23.73
C ARG A 85 7.35 20.69 -22.93
N ASP A 86 6.95 21.58 -22.06
CA ASP A 86 7.91 22.38 -21.28
C ASP A 86 8.57 21.52 -20.21
N GLU A 87 7.81 20.66 -19.54
CA GLU A 87 8.35 19.64 -18.63
C GLU A 87 9.28 18.66 -19.37
N LEU A 88 8.90 18.24 -20.58
CA LEU A 88 9.72 17.36 -21.40
C LEU A 88 11.08 18.02 -21.77
N LEU A 89 11.05 19.25 -22.21
CA LEU A 89 12.27 20.03 -22.54
C LEU A 89 13.12 20.28 -21.30
N ALA A 90 12.51 20.58 -20.16
CA ALA A 90 13.18 20.75 -18.88
C ALA A 90 13.85 19.45 -18.42
N ALA A 91 13.13 18.34 -18.46
CA ALA A 91 13.65 17.02 -18.07
C ALA A 91 14.88 16.61 -18.90
N LEU A 92 14.82 16.82 -20.22
CA LEU A 92 15.96 16.59 -21.11
C LEU A 92 17.12 17.54 -20.88
N GLY A 93 16.83 18.77 -20.40
CA GLY A 93 17.83 19.81 -20.12
C GLY A 93 18.58 19.64 -18.80
N HIS A 94 17.99 18.95 -17.83
CA HIS A 94 18.65 18.68 -16.54
C HIS A 94 19.79 17.68 -16.62
N GLY A 95 19.93 16.96 -17.77
CA GLY A 95 20.96 15.96 -17.97
C GLY A 95 20.80 14.71 -17.11
N LEU A 96 21.84 13.87 -17.08
CA LEU A 96 21.85 12.59 -16.36
C LEU A 96 22.16 12.81 -14.87
N GLN A 97 21.17 12.67 -14.03
CA GLN A 97 21.31 12.74 -12.57
C GLN A 97 21.26 11.32 -11.98
N PRO A 98 22.34 10.86 -11.30
CA PRO A 98 22.32 9.61 -10.59
C PRO A 98 21.17 9.56 -9.59
N ASP A 99 20.52 8.38 -9.50
CA ASP A 99 19.42 8.08 -8.57
C ASP A 99 18.09 8.84 -8.79
N ALA A 100 18.05 9.79 -9.74
CA ALA A 100 16.82 10.52 -10.06
C ALA A 100 16.22 10.12 -11.42
N ASN A 101 17.02 10.15 -12.49
CA ASN A 101 16.55 9.89 -13.85
C ASN A 101 17.50 9.02 -14.68
N TYR A 102 18.58 8.54 -14.07
CA TYR A 102 19.63 7.79 -14.75
C TYR A 102 19.86 6.41 -14.10
N ALA A 103 19.70 5.36 -14.86
CA ALA A 103 20.02 4.01 -14.44
C ALA A 103 21.49 3.68 -14.74
N VAL A 104 22.23 3.24 -13.72
CA VAL A 104 23.62 2.80 -13.85
C VAL A 104 23.68 1.49 -14.65
N PRO A 105 24.63 1.36 -15.60
CA PRO A 105 24.80 0.13 -16.35
C PRO A 105 25.15 -1.03 -15.42
N HIS A 106 24.62 -2.20 -15.70
CA HIS A 106 25.10 -3.43 -15.09
C HIS A 106 26.57 -3.63 -15.49
N GLN A 107 27.45 -3.80 -14.51
CA GLN A 107 28.81 -4.24 -14.77
C GLN A 107 28.75 -5.58 -15.55
N GLU A 108 29.26 -5.58 -16.76
CA GLU A 108 29.42 -6.79 -17.57
C GLU A 108 30.23 -7.81 -16.76
N GLY A 109 29.70 -9.01 -16.62
CA GLY A 109 30.41 -10.13 -16.02
C GLY A 109 29.81 -10.77 -14.76
N ARG A 110 28.93 -10.12 -14.04
CA ARG A 110 28.11 -10.80 -13.03
C ARG A 110 26.65 -10.83 -13.51
N ARG A 111 26.12 -12.04 -13.77
CA ARG A 111 24.68 -12.26 -13.85
C ARG A 111 24.08 -11.82 -12.49
N ARG A 112 23.84 -10.50 -12.30
CA ARG A 112 23.01 -10.07 -11.20
C ARG A 112 21.64 -10.70 -11.42
N ARG A 113 21.20 -11.50 -10.46
CA ARG A 113 19.79 -11.86 -10.39
C ARG A 113 19.00 -10.54 -10.50
N ARG A 114 18.01 -10.51 -11.37
CA ARG A 114 17.02 -9.43 -11.43
C ARG A 114 16.56 -9.13 -9.98
N PRO A 115 16.49 -7.86 -9.55
CA PRO A 115 15.89 -7.54 -8.26
C PRO A 115 14.49 -8.17 -8.17
N ARG A 116 14.17 -8.75 -7.03
CA ARG A 116 12.82 -9.26 -6.81
C ARG A 116 11.86 -8.09 -6.70
N THR A 117 10.67 -8.25 -7.23
CA THR A 117 9.58 -7.29 -7.05
C THR A 117 8.76 -7.72 -5.84
N ALA A 118 8.63 -6.84 -4.85
CA ALA A 118 7.73 -7.03 -3.72
C ALA A 118 6.50 -6.13 -3.88
N PHE A 119 5.30 -6.68 -3.72
CA PHE A 119 4.11 -5.87 -3.51
C PHE A 119 3.90 -5.69 -2.01
N LEU A 120 3.81 -4.43 -1.59
CA LEU A 120 3.54 -4.03 -0.23
C LEU A 120 2.11 -3.50 -0.14
N LEU A 121 1.26 -4.22 0.58
CA LEU A 121 -0.17 -3.92 0.73
C LEU A 121 -0.38 -3.25 2.09
N THR A 122 -1.12 -2.15 2.08
CA THR A 122 -1.27 -1.30 3.26
C THR A 122 -2.29 -1.85 4.27
N GLY A 123 -2.30 -1.27 5.45
CA GLY A 123 -3.34 -1.45 6.47
C GLY A 123 -4.25 -0.23 6.59
N GLN A 124 -5.18 -0.29 7.55
CA GLN A 124 -6.06 0.83 7.87
C GLN A 124 -5.27 2.09 8.28
N GLY A 125 -5.77 3.26 7.87
CA GLY A 125 -5.20 4.58 8.19
C GLY A 125 -4.73 5.36 6.95
N VAL A 126 -4.71 4.76 5.76
CA VAL A 126 -4.29 5.40 4.49
C VAL A 126 -5.47 5.72 3.57
N GLN A 127 -6.68 5.26 3.90
CA GLN A 127 -7.88 5.48 3.10
C GLN A 127 -8.32 6.94 3.12
N PHE A 128 -8.82 7.42 1.98
CA PHE A 128 -9.43 8.73 1.85
C PHE A 128 -10.49 8.75 0.73
N PRO A 129 -11.49 9.65 0.81
CA PRO A 129 -12.50 9.77 -0.23
C PRO A 129 -11.88 10.05 -1.60
N GLY A 130 -12.28 9.30 -2.62
CA GLY A 130 -11.77 9.49 -3.98
C GLY A 130 -10.38 8.91 -4.23
N MET A 131 -9.82 8.09 -3.33
CA MET A 131 -8.49 7.48 -3.48
C MET A 131 -8.31 6.66 -4.76
N ALA A 132 -9.40 6.20 -5.38
CA ALA A 132 -9.38 5.43 -6.63
C ALA A 132 -9.59 6.30 -7.88
N ARG A 133 -9.95 7.60 -7.75
CA ARG A 133 -10.44 8.44 -8.87
C ARG A 133 -9.48 8.51 -10.04
N THR A 134 -8.28 9.00 -9.81
CA THR A 134 -7.28 9.22 -10.87
C THR A 134 -6.98 7.94 -11.66
N LEU A 135 -6.85 6.81 -10.95
CA LEU A 135 -6.61 5.52 -11.60
C LEU A 135 -7.83 5.01 -12.36
N ALA A 136 -9.04 5.19 -11.80
CA ALA A 136 -10.28 4.78 -12.45
C ALA A 136 -10.58 5.60 -13.71
N GLU A 137 -10.18 6.86 -13.77
CA GLU A 137 -10.30 7.72 -14.95
C GLU A 137 -9.25 7.37 -16.01
N ALA A 138 -8.02 7.09 -15.60
CA ALA A 138 -6.92 6.81 -16.53
C ALA A 138 -6.91 5.36 -17.05
N HIS A 139 -7.43 4.40 -16.29
CA HIS A 139 -7.32 2.96 -16.58
C HIS A 139 -8.69 2.26 -16.52
N PRO A 140 -9.38 2.07 -17.67
CA PRO A 140 -10.69 1.41 -17.70
C PRO A 140 -10.68 -0.02 -17.09
N GLY A 141 -9.57 -0.75 -17.21
CA GLY A 141 -9.41 -2.07 -16.58
C GLY A 141 -9.45 -1.99 -15.05
N PHE A 142 -8.74 -1.03 -14.45
CA PHE A 142 -8.79 -0.79 -13.02
C PHE A 142 -10.21 -0.42 -12.54
N ARG A 143 -10.88 0.48 -13.26
CA ARG A 143 -12.28 0.86 -12.94
C ARG A 143 -13.21 -0.35 -12.97
N ARG A 144 -13.12 -1.19 -14.00
CA ARG A 144 -13.93 -2.40 -14.13
C ARG A 144 -13.69 -3.34 -12.95
N ASP A 145 -12.45 -3.67 -12.64
CA ASP A 145 -12.09 -4.60 -11.56
C ASP A 145 -12.54 -4.05 -10.19
N LEU A 146 -12.31 -2.75 -9.94
CA LEU A 146 -12.79 -2.08 -8.72
C LEU A 146 -14.30 -2.15 -8.58
N THR A 147 -15.06 -1.89 -9.68
CA THR A 147 -16.52 -1.94 -9.68
C THR A 147 -17.00 -3.38 -9.39
N GLU A 148 -16.43 -4.38 -10.06
CA GLU A 148 -16.76 -5.79 -9.84
C GLU A 148 -16.58 -6.20 -8.35
N PHE A 149 -15.48 -5.77 -7.73
CA PHE A 149 -15.24 -6.10 -6.32
C PHE A 149 -16.16 -5.33 -5.36
N ALA A 150 -16.38 -4.04 -5.64
CA ALA A 150 -17.29 -3.23 -4.83
C ALA A 150 -18.72 -3.77 -4.89
N ASP A 151 -19.24 -4.10 -6.08
CA ASP A 151 -20.57 -4.70 -6.26
C ASP A 151 -20.71 -6.03 -5.52
N ALA A 152 -19.63 -6.85 -5.52
CA ALA A 152 -19.64 -8.10 -4.79
C ALA A 152 -19.63 -7.92 -3.25
N VAL A 153 -19.02 -6.87 -2.74
CA VAL A 153 -19.07 -6.47 -1.32
C VAL A 153 -20.45 -5.91 -0.99
N ASP A 154 -20.97 -5.01 -1.82
CA ASP A 154 -22.26 -4.35 -1.60
C ASP A 154 -23.42 -5.34 -1.57
N ALA A 155 -23.39 -6.35 -2.46
CA ALA A 155 -24.37 -7.43 -2.47
C ALA A 155 -24.38 -8.26 -1.17
N ARG A 156 -23.27 -8.27 -0.40
CA ARG A 156 -23.15 -9.03 0.85
C ARG A 156 -23.42 -8.20 2.11
N LEU A 157 -23.06 -6.94 2.08
CA LEU A 157 -23.06 -6.06 3.26
C LEU A 157 -24.12 -4.94 3.18
N GLY A 158 -24.71 -4.71 2.00
CA GLY A 158 -25.65 -3.60 1.79
C GLY A 158 -25.00 -2.22 1.88
N LEU A 159 -23.70 -2.13 1.53
CA LEU A 159 -22.95 -0.89 1.52
C LEU A 159 -23.11 -0.17 0.17
N ASP A 160 -22.62 1.06 0.11
CA ASP A 160 -22.37 1.80 -1.13
C ASP A 160 -20.87 2.11 -1.20
N LEU A 161 -20.09 1.04 -1.47
CA LEU A 161 -18.64 1.09 -1.38
C LEU A 161 -18.05 1.96 -2.49
N LEU A 162 -18.56 1.78 -3.71
CA LEU A 162 -18.06 2.51 -4.86
C LEU A 162 -18.25 4.02 -4.72
N ALA A 163 -19.41 4.48 -4.24
CA ALA A 163 -19.64 5.91 -3.96
C ALA A 163 -18.78 6.44 -2.81
N THR A 164 -18.22 5.57 -2.00
CA THR A 164 -17.31 5.95 -0.91
C THR A 164 -15.87 6.11 -1.39
N VAL A 165 -15.36 5.17 -2.21
CA VAL A 165 -13.98 5.20 -2.72
C VAL A 165 -13.82 6.01 -4.00
N LEU A 166 -14.91 6.18 -4.76
CA LEU A 166 -14.97 6.90 -6.02
C LEU A 166 -16.24 7.80 -6.05
N PRO A 167 -16.38 8.71 -5.09
CA PRO A 167 -17.57 9.56 -5.01
C PRO A 167 -17.77 10.34 -6.31
N PRO A 168 -19.00 10.50 -6.82
CA PRO A 168 -19.27 11.27 -8.04
C PRO A 168 -18.81 12.72 -7.89
N ALA A 169 -18.65 13.42 -9.02
CA ALA A 169 -18.31 14.84 -9.00
C ALA A 169 -19.39 15.63 -8.27
N GLY A 170 -18.96 16.52 -7.35
CA GLY A 170 -19.87 17.32 -6.52
C GLY A 170 -20.49 16.58 -5.33
N ALA A 171 -20.11 15.31 -5.07
CA ALA A 171 -20.56 14.59 -3.89
C ALA A 171 -20.02 15.20 -2.59
N ASP A 172 -20.74 14.99 -1.50
CA ASP A 172 -20.27 15.33 -0.15
C ASP A 172 -19.13 14.38 0.29
N LEU A 173 -17.92 14.90 0.19
CA LEU A 173 -16.71 14.15 0.60
C LEU A 173 -16.65 13.92 2.10
N GLU A 174 -17.31 14.75 2.91
CA GLU A 174 -17.34 14.56 4.36
C GLU A 174 -18.16 13.31 4.73
N ALA A 175 -19.29 13.09 4.08
CA ALA A 175 -20.06 11.86 4.28
C ALA A 175 -19.25 10.60 3.91
N ALA A 176 -18.50 10.64 2.81
CA ALA A 176 -17.60 9.55 2.41
C ALA A 176 -16.45 9.38 3.42
N ARG A 177 -15.89 10.48 3.95
CA ARG A 177 -14.86 10.45 4.98
C ARG A 177 -15.35 9.76 6.25
N VAL A 178 -16.53 10.14 6.73
CA VAL A 178 -17.13 9.54 7.94
C VAL A 178 -17.36 8.03 7.75
N ARG A 179 -17.88 7.60 6.59
CA ARG A 179 -18.01 6.17 6.28
C ARG A 179 -16.67 5.43 6.33
N LEU A 180 -15.61 6.03 5.79
CA LEU A 180 -14.27 5.44 5.78
C LEU A 180 -13.62 5.36 7.18
N GLU A 181 -14.21 5.94 8.23
CA GLU A 181 -13.81 5.72 9.62
C GLU A 181 -14.39 4.43 10.21
N GLU A 182 -15.46 3.91 9.62
CA GLU A 182 -16.06 2.64 10.03
C GLU A 182 -15.22 1.46 9.50
N THR A 183 -14.95 0.50 10.38
CA THR A 183 -14.11 -0.67 10.08
C THR A 183 -14.62 -1.44 8.86
N ILE A 184 -15.94 -1.55 8.74
CA ILE A 184 -16.58 -2.29 7.65
C ILE A 184 -16.31 -1.64 6.29
N TYR A 185 -16.36 -0.31 6.21
CA TYR A 185 -16.01 0.42 5.00
C TYR A 185 -14.51 0.45 4.75
N THR A 186 -13.71 0.67 5.79
CA THR A 186 -12.26 0.79 5.65
C THR A 186 -11.64 -0.48 5.10
N GLN A 187 -11.94 -1.64 5.70
CA GLN A 187 -11.32 -2.91 5.30
C GLN A 187 -11.75 -3.32 3.90
N THR A 188 -13.02 -3.22 3.59
CA THR A 188 -13.55 -3.60 2.28
C THR A 188 -13.08 -2.65 1.17
N SER A 189 -13.01 -1.34 1.45
CA SER A 189 -12.47 -0.35 0.50
C SER A 189 -11.00 -0.61 0.17
N LEU A 190 -10.16 -0.80 1.20
CA LEU A 190 -8.74 -1.08 0.99
C LEU A 190 -8.55 -2.38 0.21
N PHE A 191 -9.27 -3.44 0.60
CA PHE A 191 -9.21 -4.71 -0.12
C PHE A 191 -9.54 -4.57 -1.62
N CYS A 192 -10.65 -3.91 -1.95
CA CYS A 192 -11.07 -3.73 -3.35
C CYS A 192 -10.08 -2.88 -4.15
N VAL A 193 -9.64 -1.76 -3.59
CA VAL A 193 -8.70 -0.84 -4.26
C VAL A 193 -7.33 -1.49 -4.44
N GLU A 194 -6.80 -2.13 -3.42
CA GLU A 194 -5.49 -2.77 -3.48
C GLU A 194 -5.47 -3.98 -4.42
N LEU A 195 -6.53 -4.79 -4.42
CA LEU A 195 -6.64 -5.92 -5.34
C LEU A 195 -6.76 -5.45 -6.80
N ALA A 196 -7.57 -4.40 -7.06
CA ALA A 196 -7.68 -3.81 -8.40
C ALA A 196 -6.35 -3.17 -8.84
N LEU A 197 -5.61 -2.52 -7.92
CA LEU A 197 -4.30 -1.95 -8.20
C LEU A 197 -3.25 -3.03 -8.51
N ALA A 198 -3.25 -4.12 -7.78
CA ALA A 198 -2.36 -5.25 -8.05
C ALA A 198 -2.63 -5.85 -9.44
N ARG A 199 -3.91 -6.05 -9.81
CA ARG A 199 -4.28 -6.50 -11.16
C ARG A 199 -3.87 -5.51 -12.25
N LEU A 200 -3.96 -4.21 -11.99
CA LEU A 200 -3.46 -3.20 -12.92
C LEU A 200 -1.96 -3.37 -13.15
N TRP A 201 -1.15 -3.50 -12.08
CA TRP A 201 0.29 -3.75 -12.22
C TRP A 201 0.60 -5.03 -13.00
N GLU A 202 -0.12 -6.11 -12.73
CA GLU A 202 0.03 -7.37 -13.48
C GLU A 202 -0.31 -7.23 -14.96
N SER A 203 -1.35 -6.45 -15.28
CA SER A 203 -1.73 -6.14 -16.68
C SER A 203 -0.66 -5.34 -17.42
N LEU A 204 0.12 -4.55 -16.69
CA LEU A 204 1.28 -3.81 -17.19
C LEU A 204 2.57 -4.66 -17.22
N GLY A 205 2.48 -5.95 -16.88
CA GLY A 205 3.58 -6.88 -16.88
C GLY A 205 4.47 -6.86 -15.63
N VAL A 206 4.08 -6.13 -14.59
CA VAL A 206 4.77 -6.11 -13.29
C VAL A 206 4.11 -7.15 -12.39
N ARG A 207 4.86 -8.20 -12.05
CA ARG A 207 4.37 -9.29 -11.19
C ARG A 207 5.20 -9.37 -9.92
N PRO A 208 4.59 -9.65 -8.77
CA PRO A 208 5.32 -9.81 -7.52
C PRO A 208 6.08 -11.14 -7.50
N ASP A 209 7.32 -11.10 -7.05
CA ASP A 209 8.11 -12.27 -6.67
C ASP A 209 7.89 -12.63 -5.19
N VAL A 210 7.33 -11.68 -4.42
CA VAL A 210 7.04 -11.80 -2.99
C VAL A 210 6.00 -10.77 -2.58
N LEU A 211 5.19 -11.12 -1.59
CA LEU A 211 4.11 -10.29 -1.07
C LEU A 211 4.32 -10.00 0.41
N PHE A 212 3.91 -8.81 0.84
CA PHE A 212 3.84 -8.44 2.23
C PHE A 212 2.70 -7.45 2.47
N GLY A 213 1.82 -7.77 3.42
CA GLY A 213 0.65 -6.96 3.74
C GLY A 213 0.59 -6.59 5.21
N HIS A 214 0.17 -5.37 5.52
CA HIS A 214 -0.07 -4.91 6.89
C HIS A 214 -1.53 -5.19 7.28
N SER A 215 -1.78 -6.07 8.26
CA SER A 215 -3.12 -6.40 8.75
C SER A 215 -4.07 -6.81 7.62
N ILE A 216 -5.04 -5.97 7.23
CA ILE A 216 -5.98 -6.25 6.12
C ILE A 216 -5.25 -6.49 4.79
N GLY A 217 -4.13 -5.83 4.54
CA GLY A 217 -3.33 -6.04 3.34
C GLY A 217 -2.81 -7.47 3.19
N GLU A 218 -2.67 -8.22 4.28
CA GLU A 218 -2.29 -9.64 4.20
C GLU A 218 -3.40 -10.52 3.57
N LEU A 219 -4.68 -10.15 3.72
CA LEU A 219 -5.77 -10.83 3.00
C LEU A 219 -5.70 -10.57 1.48
N VAL A 220 -5.29 -9.36 1.08
CA VAL A 220 -5.04 -9.05 -0.34
C VAL A 220 -3.87 -9.90 -0.85
N CYS A 221 -2.76 -9.99 -0.08
CA CYS A 221 -1.64 -10.88 -0.39
C CYS A 221 -2.11 -12.34 -0.56
N ALA A 222 -2.93 -12.83 0.35
CA ALA A 222 -3.47 -14.19 0.32
C ALA A 222 -4.31 -14.44 -0.94
N CYS A 223 -5.16 -13.50 -1.32
CA CYS A 223 -5.92 -13.57 -2.56
C CYS A 223 -4.99 -13.61 -3.80
N LEU A 224 -4.01 -12.72 -3.88
CA LEU A 224 -3.04 -12.67 -4.99
C LEU A 224 -2.19 -13.94 -5.06
N ALA A 225 -1.82 -14.50 -3.92
CA ALA A 225 -1.05 -15.74 -3.84
C ALA A 225 -1.90 -17.01 -4.06
N GLY A 226 -3.23 -16.88 -4.13
CA GLY A 226 -4.16 -17.98 -4.35
C GLY A 226 -4.40 -18.84 -3.12
N VAL A 227 -4.28 -18.26 -1.92
CA VAL A 227 -4.76 -18.88 -0.67
C VAL A 227 -6.28 -18.95 -0.68
N PHE A 228 -6.92 -17.91 -1.19
CA PHE A 228 -8.36 -17.84 -1.45
C PHE A 228 -8.62 -17.67 -2.94
N SER A 229 -9.74 -18.16 -3.44
CA SER A 229 -10.34 -17.65 -4.67
C SER A 229 -10.72 -16.17 -4.49
N VAL A 230 -10.90 -15.43 -5.56
CA VAL A 230 -11.34 -14.01 -5.46
C VAL A 230 -12.71 -13.91 -4.80
N ASP A 231 -13.64 -14.81 -5.15
CA ASP A 231 -14.99 -14.83 -4.56
C ASP A 231 -14.95 -15.15 -3.07
N ASP A 232 -14.14 -16.14 -2.65
CA ASP A 232 -13.94 -16.43 -1.24
C ASP A 232 -13.21 -15.30 -0.51
N ALA A 233 -12.23 -14.66 -1.13
CA ALA A 233 -11.54 -13.51 -0.52
C ALA A 233 -12.52 -12.35 -0.22
N VAL A 234 -13.48 -12.08 -1.13
CA VAL A 234 -14.56 -11.11 -0.87
C VAL A 234 -15.43 -11.55 0.31
N ARG A 235 -15.81 -12.83 0.38
CA ARG A 235 -16.55 -13.38 1.53
C ARG A 235 -15.78 -13.22 2.84
N VAL A 236 -14.50 -13.54 2.80
CA VAL A 236 -13.58 -13.49 3.95
C VAL A 236 -13.40 -12.06 4.44
N VAL A 237 -13.15 -11.08 3.55
CA VAL A 237 -12.99 -9.69 3.98
C VAL A 237 -14.29 -9.09 4.53
N CYS A 238 -15.43 -9.41 3.91
CA CYS A 238 -16.74 -8.96 4.40
C CYS A 238 -17.02 -9.47 5.82
N GLU A 239 -16.80 -10.76 6.06
CA GLU A 239 -17.04 -11.34 7.38
C GLU A 239 -16.04 -10.82 8.43
N ARG A 240 -14.75 -10.72 8.08
CA ARG A 240 -13.74 -10.11 8.95
C ARG A 240 -14.12 -8.68 9.35
N ALA A 241 -14.46 -7.85 8.38
CA ALA A 241 -14.80 -6.44 8.61
C ALA A 241 -16.05 -6.31 9.50
N ARG A 242 -17.08 -7.12 9.25
CA ARG A 242 -18.32 -7.16 10.04
C ARG A 242 -18.04 -7.58 11.49
N LEU A 243 -17.33 -8.68 11.70
CA LEU A 243 -17.01 -9.21 13.03
C LEU A 243 -16.16 -8.23 13.85
N MET A 244 -15.18 -7.58 13.21
CA MET A 244 -14.34 -6.59 13.86
C MET A 244 -15.11 -5.29 14.14
N GLN A 245 -16.05 -4.89 13.30
CA GLN A 245 -16.95 -3.77 13.56
C GLN A 245 -17.89 -4.01 14.75
N GLU A 246 -18.36 -5.26 14.93
CA GLU A 246 -19.21 -5.67 16.05
C GLU A 246 -18.45 -5.83 17.38
N SER A 247 -17.13 -5.84 17.37
CA SER A 247 -16.32 -5.99 18.57
C SER A 247 -16.50 -4.83 19.54
N PRO A 248 -16.22 -5.01 20.84
CA PRO A 248 -16.33 -3.93 21.83
C PRO A 248 -15.57 -2.68 21.42
N PRO A 249 -16.03 -1.50 21.83
CA PRO A 249 -15.30 -0.25 21.64
C PRO A 249 -13.87 -0.35 22.20
N GLY A 250 -12.92 0.23 21.47
CA GLY A 250 -11.52 0.24 21.86
C GLY A 250 -10.79 1.46 21.32
N ARG A 251 -9.56 1.64 21.79
CA ARG A 251 -8.66 2.69 21.33
C ARG A 251 -7.31 2.10 20.93
N MET A 252 -6.60 2.85 20.10
CA MET A 252 -5.23 2.55 19.72
C MET A 252 -4.40 3.83 19.77
N ALA A 253 -3.12 3.69 20.09
CA ALA A 253 -2.16 4.79 20.04
C ALA A 253 -0.82 4.33 19.46
N ALA A 254 -0.24 5.17 18.62
CA ALA A 254 1.13 4.98 18.14
C ALA A 254 2.11 5.59 19.14
N VAL A 255 3.09 4.81 19.55
CA VAL A 255 4.10 5.19 20.54
C VAL A 255 5.48 5.17 19.89
N THR A 256 6.18 6.30 19.96
CA THR A 256 7.57 6.40 19.51
C THR A 256 8.50 6.38 20.72
N GLY A 257 9.31 5.31 20.85
CA GLY A 257 10.23 5.17 21.98
C GLY A 257 10.87 3.79 22.10
N ASP A 258 11.47 3.54 23.26
CA ASP A 258 12.06 2.26 23.58
C ASP A 258 11.01 1.17 23.81
N ARG A 259 11.10 0.07 23.09
CA ARG A 259 10.17 -1.06 23.21
C ARG A 259 10.20 -1.77 24.57
N ALA A 260 11.36 -1.80 25.23
CA ALA A 260 11.46 -2.43 26.54
C ALA A 260 10.68 -1.61 27.56
N LEU A 261 10.81 -0.29 27.51
CA LEU A 261 10.05 0.62 28.37
C LEU A 261 8.52 0.53 28.09
N ILE A 262 8.13 0.53 26.82
CA ILE A 262 6.71 0.38 26.44
C ILE A 262 6.14 -0.93 27.00
N ARG A 263 6.86 -2.05 26.86
CA ARG A 263 6.43 -3.35 27.42
C ARG A 263 6.38 -3.35 28.93
N GLN A 264 7.32 -2.69 29.61
CA GLN A 264 7.33 -2.56 31.06
C GLN A 264 6.09 -1.80 31.57
N VAL A 265 5.77 -0.67 30.92
CA VAL A 265 4.58 0.12 31.28
C VAL A 265 3.29 -0.67 31.00
N LEU A 266 3.22 -1.35 29.84
CA LEU A 266 2.10 -2.19 29.50
C LEU A 266 1.87 -3.32 30.52
N ALA A 267 2.94 -3.96 31.00
CA ALA A 267 2.87 -5.03 31.99
C ALA A 267 2.38 -4.54 33.37
N ALA A 268 2.58 -3.28 33.68
CA ALA A 268 2.06 -2.66 34.92
C ALA A 268 0.55 -2.36 34.88
N HIS A 269 -0.07 -2.45 33.70
CA HIS A 269 -1.49 -2.27 33.49
C HIS A 269 -2.12 -3.60 33.00
N PRO A 270 -2.27 -4.60 33.87
CA PRO A 270 -2.87 -5.88 33.48
C PRO A 270 -4.32 -5.68 33.09
N GLY A 271 -4.73 -6.19 31.96
CA GLY A 271 -6.09 -6.09 31.47
C GLY A 271 -6.21 -6.15 29.96
N ALA A 272 -7.18 -5.42 29.41
CA ALA A 272 -7.55 -5.51 28.01
C ALA A 272 -6.68 -4.65 27.06
N ALA A 273 -5.38 -4.53 27.31
CA ALA A 273 -4.45 -3.86 26.43
C ALA A 273 -3.32 -4.77 25.95
N ALA A 274 -2.86 -4.53 24.74
CA ALA A 274 -1.78 -5.28 24.11
C ALA A 274 -0.95 -4.40 23.16
N VAL A 275 0.21 -4.91 22.73
CA VAL A 275 0.90 -4.40 21.56
C VAL A 275 0.14 -4.87 20.33
N ALA A 276 -0.31 -3.92 19.50
CA ALA A 276 -1.02 -4.18 18.24
C ALA A 276 -0.09 -4.28 17.04
N ALA A 277 1.01 -3.52 17.03
CA ALA A 277 1.97 -3.55 15.93
C ALA A 277 3.38 -3.11 16.35
N HIS A 278 4.36 -3.70 15.70
CA HIS A 278 5.75 -3.24 15.67
C HIS A 278 6.07 -2.71 14.26
N ASN A 279 5.82 -1.41 14.04
CA ASN A 279 5.97 -0.78 12.72
C ASN A 279 7.41 -0.33 12.40
N GLY A 280 8.28 -0.26 13.40
CA GLY A 280 9.66 0.14 13.23
C GLY A 280 10.45 -0.07 14.52
N PRO A 281 11.77 0.12 14.54
CA PRO A 281 12.63 -0.11 15.72
C PRO A 281 12.20 0.66 16.97
N ARG A 282 11.58 1.82 16.77
CA ARG A 282 11.08 2.71 17.81
C ARG A 282 9.59 3.05 17.64
N GLN A 283 8.88 2.35 16.77
CA GLN A 283 7.45 2.59 16.49
C GLN A 283 6.63 1.38 16.90
N THR A 284 5.86 1.53 17.96
CA THR A 284 4.98 0.50 18.51
C THR A 284 3.56 1.05 18.56
N VAL A 285 2.58 0.24 18.21
CA VAL A 285 1.17 0.59 18.40
C VAL A 285 0.63 -0.22 19.58
N ILE A 286 -0.03 0.45 20.52
CA ILE A 286 -0.76 -0.16 21.62
C ILE A 286 -2.26 -0.11 21.34
N SER A 287 -3.00 -1.10 21.82
CA SER A 287 -4.43 -1.28 21.56
C SER A 287 -5.12 -1.93 22.75
N GLY A 288 -6.34 -1.53 23.02
CA GLY A 288 -7.12 -2.08 24.12
C GLY A 288 -8.38 -1.32 24.42
N ASP A 289 -8.94 -1.53 25.62
CA ASP A 289 -10.10 -0.76 26.05
C ASP A 289 -9.75 0.74 26.25
N PRO A 290 -10.75 1.64 26.09
CA PRO A 290 -10.49 3.07 26.08
C PRO A 290 -9.82 3.59 27.36
N GLN A 291 -10.23 3.11 28.52
CA GLN A 291 -9.73 3.58 29.81
C GLN A 291 -8.28 3.17 30.02
N THR A 292 -7.96 1.91 29.72
CA THR A 292 -6.60 1.38 29.83
C THR A 292 -5.64 2.07 28.85
N ILE A 293 -6.08 2.33 27.61
CA ILE A 293 -5.24 3.02 26.61
C ILE A 293 -5.02 4.49 27.01
N ASP A 294 -6.00 5.17 27.57
CA ASP A 294 -5.84 6.55 28.06
C ASP A 294 -4.85 6.61 29.24
N ALA A 295 -4.94 5.68 30.19
CA ALA A 295 -4.00 5.58 31.32
C ALA A 295 -2.57 5.27 30.83
N LEU A 296 -2.41 4.28 29.94
CA LEU A 296 -1.13 3.94 29.34
C LEU A 296 -0.52 5.10 28.55
N SER A 297 -1.34 5.83 27.79
CA SER A 297 -0.91 7.00 27.04
C SER A 297 -0.36 8.10 27.93
N SER A 298 -1.03 8.34 29.07
CA SER A 298 -0.61 9.31 30.08
C SER A 298 0.73 8.89 30.73
N ASP A 299 0.84 7.62 31.14
CA ASP A 299 2.05 7.08 31.76
C ASP A 299 3.26 7.11 30.81
N LEU A 300 3.05 6.74 29.54
CA LEU A 300 4.10 6.76 28.53
C LEU A 300 4.54 8.19 28.21
N SER A 301 3.59 9.13 28.13
CA SER A 301 3.89 10.55 27.90
C SER A 301 4.66 11.17 29.09
N ALA A 302 4.34 10.79 30.33
CA ALA A 302 5.06 11.22 31.52
C ALA A 302 6.52 10.69 31.58
N ARG A 303 6.87 9.73 30.71
CA ARG A 303 8.22 9.17 30.55
C ARG A 303 8.91 9.65 29.28
N ASP A 304 8.52 10.80 28.76
CA ASP A 304 9.06 11.45 27.56
C ASP A 304 8.92 10.62 26.25
N LEU A 305 7.94 9.69 26.18
CA LEU A 305 7.61 9.04 24.93
C LEU A 305 6.56 9.84 24.17
N THR A 306 6.70 9.90 22.85
CA THR A 306 5.69 10.51 21.99
C THR A 306 4.55 9.52 21.78
N VAL A 307 3.33 9.91 22.18
CA VAL A 307 2.13 9.10 22.03
C VAL A 307 1.13 9.85 21.15
N VAL A 308 0.67 9.21 20.07
CA VAL A 308 -0.29 9.77 19.11
C VAL A 308 -1.51 8.87 19.05
N PRO A 309 -2.69 9.34 19.49
CA PRO A 309 -3.94 8.59 19.33
C PRO A 309 -4.23 8.30 17.84
N LEU A 310 -4.74 7.12 17.55
CA LEU A 310 -5.17 6.74 16.21
C LEU A 310 -6.68 6.96 16.07
N ALA A 311 -7.12 7.40 14.89
CA ALA A 311 -8.53 7.66 14.57
C ALA A 311 -9.26 6.32 14.30
N VAL A 312 -9.42 5.50 15.32
CA VAL A 312 -10.14 4.22 15.28
C VAL A 312 -11.07 4.08 16.47
N THR A 313 -12.15 3.32 16.29
CA THR A 313 -13.17 3.08 17.33
C THR A 313 -13.11 1.68 17.93
N ARG A 314 -12.17 0.86 17.48
CA ARG A 314 -11.98 -0.52 17.93
C ARG A 314 -10.53 -0.77 18.32
N GLY A 315 -10.35 -1.69 19.28
CA GLY A 315 -9.02 -2.09 19.72
C GLY A 315 -8.50 -3.30 18.94
N PHE A 316 -8.05 -3.06 17.68
CA PHE A 316 -7.54 -4.13 16.81
C PHE A 316 -6.29 -4.76 17.38
N HIS A 317 -6.06 -6.04 17.05
CA HIS A 317 -4.90 -6.81 17.50
C HIS A 317 -4.71 -6.78 19.02
N SER A 318 -5.83 -6.93 19.76
CA SER A 318 -5.88 -6.96 21.22
C SER A 318 -6.84 -8.05 21.70
N PRO A 319 -6.89 -8.33 23.03
CA PRO A 319 -7.85 -9.27 23.60
C PRO A 319 -9.31 -8.94 23.29
N LEU A 320 -9.64 -7.69 22.99
CA LEU A 320 -11.00 -7.28 22.60
C LEU A 320 -11.50 -7.95 21.31
N MET A 321 -10.58 -8.44 20.49
CA MET A 321 -10.89 -9.15 19.23
C MET A 321 -11.14 -10.66 19.42
N ALA A 322 -11.04 -11.22 20.65
CA ALA A 322 -11.10 -12.66 20.86
C ALA A 322 -12.41 -13.31 20.37
N ALA A 323 -13.54 -12.67 20.63
CA ALA A 323 -14.85 -13.18 20.19
C ALA A 323 -14.97 -13.12 18.65
N ALA A 324 -14.47 -12.05 18.01
CA ALA A 324 -14.45 -11.90 16.56
C ALA A 324 -13.56 -12.98 15.93
N ALA A 325 -12.36 -13.20 16.46
CA ALA A 325 -11.43 -14.21 15.97
C ALA A 325 -12.02 -15.64 16.02
N ALA A 326 -12.65 -16.02 17.14
CA ALA A 326 -13.28 -17.32 17.27
C ALA A 326 -14.47 -17.53 16.31
N ARG A 327 -15.25 -16.47 16.03
CA ARG A 327 -16.33 -16.52 15.04
C ARG A 327 -15.77 -16.59 13.62
N PHE A 328 -14.70 -15.86 13.35
CA PHE A 328 -14.02 -15.85 12.07
C PHE A 328 -13.38 -17.18 11.73
N GLU A 329 -12.76 -17.86 12.72
CA GLU A 329 -12.21 -19.20 12.55
C GLU A 329 -13.28 -20.19 12.09
N ARG A 330 -14.44 -20.22 12.78
CA ARG A 330 -15.57 -21.07 12.41
C ARG A 330 -16.14 -20.76 11.02
N PHE A 331 -16.18 -19.48 10.64
CA PHE A 331 -16.60 -19.09 9.29
C PHE A 331 -15.65 -19.63 8.23
N LEU A 332 -14.34 -19.59 8.51
CA LEU A 332 -13.30 -20.08 7.58
C LEU A 332 -13.28 -21.61 7.41
N GLU A 333 -13.89 -22.38 8.30
CA GLU A 333 -14.07 -23.82 8.10
C GLU A 333 -14.92 -24.14 6.84
N GLY A 334 -15.74 -23.19 6.38
CA GLY A 334 -16.53 -23.28 5.15
C GLY A 334 -15.88 -22.63 3.93
N ILE A 335 -14.60 -22.28 3.99
CA ILE A 335 -13.82 -21.67 2.90
C ILE A 335 -12.70 -22.62 2.48
N GLU A 336 -12.52 -22.79 1.17
CA GLU A 336 -11.40 -23.57 0.66
C GLU A 336 -10.10 -22.75 0.75
N LEU A 337 -9.13 -23.24 1.52
CA LEU A 337 -7.85 -22.60 1.78
C LEU A 337 -6.71 -23.40 1.16
N HIS A 338 -5.80 -22.71 0.49
CA HIS A 338 -4.63 -23.32 -0.15
C HIS A 338 -3.32 -22.70 0.36
N ALA A 339 -2.21 -23.42 0.20
CA ALA A 339 -0.89 -22.85 0.42
C ALA A 339 -0.62 -21.76 -0.62
N PRO A 340 0.02 -20.62 -0.25
CA PRO A 340 0.32 -19.52 -1.16
C PRO A 340 1.29 -19.94 -2.27
N ARG A 341 0.97 -19.59 -3.51
CA ARG A 341 1.82 -19.83 -4.69
C ARG A 341 2.90 -18.78 -4.88
N ILE A 342 2.73 -17.62 -4.27
CA ILE A 342 3.72 -16.54 -4.21
C ILE A 342 4.12 -16.42 -2.74
N PRO A 343 5.42 -16.40 -2.40
CA PRO A 343 5.86 -16.26 -1.01
C PRO A 343 5.27 -15.02 -0.35
N ILE A 344 4.70 -15.19 0.85
CA ILE A 344 4.15 -14.10 1.68
C ILE A 344 5.01 -13.98 2.93
N HIS A 345 5.51 -12.77 3.20
CA HIS A 345 6.04 -12.43 4.53
C HIS A 345 4.86 -12.15 5.46
N SER A 346 4.65 -13.07 6.40
CA SER A 346 3.55 -12.97 7.36
C SER A 346 3.76 -11.83 8.35
N ASN A 347 2.74 -11.03 8.55
CA ASN A 347 2.74 -10.05 9.62
C ASN A 347 2.44 -10.67 11.00
N THR A 348 2.03 -11.92 11.06
CA THR A 348 1.80 -12.67 12.30
C THR A 348 3.08 -13.32 12.82
N THR A 349 3.89 -13.94 11.92
CA THR A 349 5.14 -14.63 12.32
C THR A 349 6.39 -13.78 12.11
N GLY A 350 6.33 -12.73 11.30
CA GLY A 350 7.50 -11.91 10.93
C GLY A 350 8.43 -12.55 9.91
N ALA A 351 8.05 -13.68 9.32
CA ALA A 351 8.84 -14.47 8.37
C ALA A 351 7.98 -14.94 7.17
N ILE A 352 8.60 -15.60 6.20
CA ILE A 352 7.84 -16.26 5.14
C ILE A 352 7.00 -17.37 5.76
N GLU A 353 5.71 -17.35 5.45
CA GLU A 353 4.75 -18.37 5.89
C GLU A 353 4.11 -19.04 4.68
N SER A 354 3.70 -20.27 4.85
CA SER A 354 3.17 -21.10 3.79
C SER A 354 1.99 -21.94 4.27
N GLU A 355 2.25 -23.11 4.87
CA GLU A 355 1.22 -24.09 5.19
C GLU A 355 0.23 -23.61 6.26
N ALA A 356 0.70 -22.81 7.22
CA ALA A 356 -0.18 -22.25 8.24
C ALA A 356 -1.28 -21.38 7.64
N MET A 357 -0.98 -20.63 6.55
CA MET A 357 -1.95 -19.78 5.85
C MET A 357 -3.10 -20.58 5.22
N ALA A 358 -2.92 -21.88 4.99
CA ALA A 358 -3.97 -22.78 4.52
C ALA A 358 -4.89 -23.27 5.65
N THR A 359 -4.87 -22.65 6.82
CA THR A 359 -5.69 -23.07 7.99
C THR A 359 -6.53 -21.92 8.53
N PRO A 360 -7.79 -22.18 8.96
CA PRO A 360 -8.63 -21.18 9.65
C PRO A 360 -7.95 -20.56 10.86
N ALA A 361 -7.23 -21.37 11.65
CA ALA A 361 -6.56 -20.94 12.86
C ALA A 361 -5.53 -19.83 12.64
N TYR A 362 -4.79 -19.85 11.52
CA TYR A 362 -3.85 -18.78 11.16
C TYR A 362 -4.56 -17.43 11.05
N TRP A 363 -5.67 -17.39 10.35
CA TRP A 363 -6.42 -16.14 10.10
C TRP A 363 -7.14 -15.63 11.34
N ALA A 364 -7.56 -16.53 12.24
CA ALA A 364 -8.06 -16.15 13.56
C ALA A 364 -6.95 -15.52 14.41
N GLN A 365 -5.75 -16.09 14.40
CA GLN A 365 -4.59 -15.53 15.09
C GLN A 365 -4.16 -14.19 14.48
N GLN A 366 -4.28 -14.03 13.18
CA GLN A 366 -3.96 -12.77 12.47
C GLN A 366 -4.81 -11.58 12.98
N ILE A 367 -6.03 -11.81 13.44
CA ILE A 367 -6.88 -10.76 14.05
C ILE A 367 -6.39 -10.39 15.46
N LEU A 368 -5.81 -11.36 16.20
CA LEU A 368 -5.43 -11.22 17.61
C LEU A 368 -3.99 -10.76 17.81
N GLN A 369 -3.07 -11.36 17.04
CA GLN A 369 -1.64 -11.18 17.25
C GLN A 369 -1.15 -9.81 16.75
N PRO A 370 -0.07 -9.29 17.36
CA PRO A 370 0.54 -8.05 16.89
C PRO A 370 1.06 -8.19 15.46
N VAL A 371 0.90 -7.13 14.68
CA VAL A 371 1.51 -6.99 13.36
C VAL A 371 3.03 -6.82 13.51
N ARG A 372 3.81 -7.81 13.09
CA ARG A 372 5.29 -7.82 13.14
C ARG A 372 5.90 -7.19 11.88
N PHE A 373 5.47 -5.96 11.56
CA PHE A 373 5.87 -5.30 10.31
C PHE A 373 7.38 -5.18 10.17
N GLU A 374 8.07 -4.72 11.23
CA GLU A 374 9.53 -4.55 11.18
C GLU A 374 10.26 -5.88 10.96
N GLU A 375 9.83 -6.93 11.64
CA GLU A 375 10.47 -8.26 11.53
C GLU A 375 10.28 -8.82 10.12
N ALA A 376 9.05 -8.74 9.59
CA ALA A 376 8.74 -9.18 8.23
C ALA A 376 9.50 -8.36 7.18
N MET A 377 9.62 -7.03 7.35
CA MET A 377 10.39 -6.17 6.45
C MET A 377 11.89 -6.51 6.50
N ARG A 378 12.45 -6.76 7.68
CA ARG A 378 13.85 -7.22 7.80
C ARG A 378 14.08 -8.56 7.11
N SER A 379 13.14 -9.51 7.28
CA SER A 379 13.17 -10.80 6.59
C SER A 379 13.12 -10.64 5.07
N LEU A 380 12.25 -9.76 4.56
CA LEU A 380 12.14 -9.44 3.15
C LEU A 380 13.45 -8.89 2.58
N LEU A 381 14.06 -7.91 3.24
CA LEU A 381 15.29 -7.25 2.80
C LEU A 381 16.51 -8.17 2.91
N ALA A 382 16.58 -9.04 3.92
CA ALA A 382 17.66 -10.01 4.10
C ALA A 382 17.72 -11.04 2.96
N ALA A 383 16.61 -11.29 2.28
CA ALA A 383 16.55 -12.25 1.17
C ALA A 383 17.13 -11.72 -0.16
N GLY A 384 17.72 -10.53 -0.18
CA GLY A 384 18.46 -9.94 -1.31
C GLY A 384 17.80 -8.69 -1.89
N PRO A 385 18.38 -8.12 -2.97
CA PRO A 385 17.88 -6.89 -3.59
C PRO A 385 16.41 -7.02 -3.98
N THR A 386 15.62 -6.06 -3.53
CA THR A 386 14.16 -6.05 -3.73
C THR A 386 13.74 -4.64 -4.17
N THR A 387 12.85 -4.56 -5.15
CA THR A 387 12.13 -3.35 -5.54
C THR A 387 10.72 -3.44 -4.95
N CYS A 388 10.29 -2.40 -4.25
CA CYS A 388 8.96 -2.33 -3.64
C CYS A 388 8.10 -1.28 -4.34
#